data_47cf9f293c379b2a4ffe209ae26cf12b
#
_entry.id   47cf9f293c379b2a4ffe209ae26cf12b
#
_cell.length_a   1.000
_cell.length_b   1.000
_cell.length_c   1.000
_cell.angle_alpha   90.00
_cell.angle_beta   90.00
_cell.angle_gamma   90.00
#
_symmetry.space_group_name_H-M   'P 1'
#
loop_
_entity.id
_entity.type
_entity.pdbx_description
1 polymer ?
#
loop_
_entity_poly.entity_id
_entity_poly.type
_entity_poly.pdbx_seq_one_letter_code
_entity_poly.pdbx_strand_id
1 'polypeptide(L)'
;MSISSELSSNKFIEEQLNKYLSDIAHHIDRDVVAIVAPMFNGVDDLVRDQIEELGVDRVRSGKLAVLLVTEGGSIEVAERIAELFRHHYPDDVAFYIPSYAMSAGTVLAMSGNSIHMDYFSVLGPIDPQVRRLQGNF
;
A
#
# COMPACT_ATOMS: atom_id res chain seq x y z
N MET A 1 -21.92 -21.66 13.51
CA MET A 1 -21.64 -20.21 13.50
C MET A 1 -22.61 -19.55 12.55
N SER A 2 -23.35 -18.57 12.99
CA SER A 2 -24.23 -17.82 12.10
C SER A 2 -23.40 -16.78 11.33
N ILE A 3 -23.82 -16.46 10.10
CA ILE A 3 -23.21 -15.41 9.25
C ILE A 3 -23.06 -14.09 10.00
N SER A 4 -23.96 -13.78 10.92
CA SER A 4 -23.91 -12.57 11.75
C SER A 4 -22.74 -12.53 12.73
N SER A 5 -22.25 -13.68 13.22
CA SER A 5 -21.10 -13.74 14.13
C SER A 5 -19.78 -13.57 13.40
N GLU A 6 -19.67 -14.07 12.17
CA GLU A 6 -18.48 -13.88 11.32
C GLU A 6 -18.35 -12.44 10.86
N LEU A 7 -19.44 -11.80 10.44
CA LEU A 7 -19.48 -10.39 10.10
C LEU A 7 -19.12 -9.50 11.29
N SER A 8 -19.58 -9.86 12.50
CA SER A 8 -19.24 -9.14 13.74
C SER A 8 -17.76 -9.27 14.09
N SER A 9 -17.16 -10.46 13.92
CA SER A 9 -15.75 -10.70 14.17
C SER A 9 -14.86 -9.95 13.18
N ASN A 10 -15.20 -9.96 11.91
CA ASN A 10 -14.47 -9.23 10.86
C ASN A 10 -14.52 -7.71 11.10
N LYS A 11 -15.69 -7.19 11.45
CA LYS A 11 -15.85 -5.78 11.78
C LYS A 11 -15.01 -5.37 12.99
N PHE A 12 -14.94 -6.21 14.03
CA PHE A 12 -14.11 -5.96 15.21
C PHE A 12 -12.61 -5.91 14.83
N ILE A 13 -12.13 -6.83 14.01
CA ILE A 13 -10.74 -6.84 13.53
C ILE A 13 -10.44 -5.58 12.72
N GLU A 14 -11.33 -5.20 11.82
CA GLU A 14 -11.20 -3.99 11.02
C GLU A 14 -11.12 -2.73 11.88
N GLU A 15 -11.99 -2.60 12.88
CA GLU A 15 -11.97 -1.49 13.84
C GLU A 15 -10.65 -1.42 14.63
N GLN A 16 -10.09 -2.57 15.05
CA GLN A 16 -8.82 -2.64 15.74
C GLN A 16 -7.64 -2.24 14.83
N LEU A 17 -7.63 -2.71 13.59
CA LEU A 17 -6.61 -2.32 12.60
C LEU A 17 -6.66 -0.82 12.32
N ASN A 18 -7.83 -0.26 12.10
CA ASN A 18 -8.02 1.17 11.88
C ASN A 18 -7.56 2.00 13.08
N LYS A 19 -7.80 1.52 14.30
CA LYS A 19 -7.30 2.17 15.51
C LYS A 19 -5.78 2.21 15.55
N TYR A 20 -5.11 1.09 15.26
CA TYR A 20 -3.65 1.05 15.23
C TYR A 20 -3.07 1.95 14.14
N LEU A 21 -3.68 1.98 12.95
CA LEU A 21 -3.25 2.88 11.87
C LEU A 21 -3.43 4.35 12.27
N SER A 22 -4.51 4.69 12.94
CA SER A 22 -4.75 6.03 13.47
C SER A 22 -3.72 6.42 14.53
N ASP A 23 -3.40 5.52 15.46
CA ASP A 23 -2.38 5.75 16.49
C ASP A 23 -1.01 5.98 15.86
N ILE A 24 -0.64 5.22 14.85
CA ILE A 24 0.60 5.41 14.09
C ILE A 24 0.59 6.78 13.39
N ALA A 25 -0.50 7.12 12.73
CA ALA A 25 -0.64 8.39 12.02
C ALA A 25 -0.41 9.60 12.93
N HIS A 26 -0.99 9.58 14.12
CA HIS A 26 -0.76 10.62 15.13
C HIS A 26 0.67 10.65 15.66
N HIS A 27 1.28 9.48 15.84
CA HIS A 27 2.64 9.37 16.35
C HIS A 27 3.70 9.90 15.38
N ILE A 28 3.54 9.65 14.08
CA ILE A 28 4.51 10.05 13.05
C ILE A 28 4.11 11.33 12.31
N ASP A 29 2.98 11.92 12.65
CA ASP A 29 2.41 13.12 11.99
C ASP A 29 2.28 12.96 10.47
N ARG A 30 1.64 11.86 10.05
CA ARG A 30 1.37 11.50 8.66
C ARG A 30 0.02 10.83 8.53
N ASP A 31 -0.63 10.99 7.39
CA ASP A 31 -1.68 10.06 6.99
C ASP A 31 -1.06 8.68 6.75
N VAL A 32 -1.75 7.61 7.10
CA VAL A 32 -1.23 6.24 7.00
C VAL A 32 -2.16 5.37 6.18
N VAL A 33 -1.60 4.67 5.21
CA VAL A 33 -2.26 3.62 4.43
C VAL A 33 -1.48 2.32 4.59
N ALA A 34 -2.17 1.21 4.73
CA ALA A 34 -1.54 -0.12 4.74
C ALA A 34 -1.95 -0.89 3.47
N ILE A 35 -0.96 -1.43 2.78
CA ILE A 35 -1.13 -2.31 1.62
C ILE A 35 -0.42 -3.63 1.95
N VAL A 36 -1.20 -4.66 2.23
CA VAL A 36 -0.73 -6.03 2.47
C VAL A 36 -1.43 -6.93 1.47
N ALA A 37 -0.97 -6.90 0.24
CA ALA A 37 -1.60 -7.58 -0.88
C ALA A 37 -0.64 -7.70 -2.07
N PRO A 38 -0.84 -8.67 -2.96
CA PRO A 38 -0.21 -8.64 -4.28
C PRO A 38 -0.79 -7.51 -5.15
N MET A 39 -0.04 -7.07 -6.15
CA MET A 39 -0.40 -5.98 -7.06
C MET A 39 -1.27 -6.51 -8.22
N PHE A 40 -2.50 -6.92 -7.93
CA PHE A 40 -3.48 -7.34 -8.94
C PHE A 40 -4.42 -6.21 -9.33
N ASN A 41 -5.06 -6.35 -10.48
CA ASN A 41 -6.11 -5.44 -10.91
C ASN A 41 -7.21 -5.33 -9.85
N GLY A 42 -7.56 -4.11 -9.49
CA GLY A 42 -8.53 -3.80 -8.44
C GLY A 42 -7.91 -3.37 -7.11
N VAL A 43 -6.66 -3.71 -6.83
CA VAL A 43 -5.95 -3.23 -5.63
C VAL A 43 -5.76 -1.72 -5.67
N ASP A 44 -5.46 -1.17 -6.83
CA ASP A 44 -5.38 0.27 -7.06
C ASP A 44 -6.70 1.00 -6.76
N ASP A 45 -7.84 0.42 -7.11
CA ASP A 45 -9.15 0.96 -6.77
C ASP A 45 -9.41 0.96 -5.26
N LEU A 46 -9.05 -0.14 -4.57
CA LEU A 46 -9.17 -0.23 -3.11
C LEU A 46 -8.27 0.79 -2.40
N VAL A 47 -7.07 1.01 -2.89
CA VAL A 47 -6.15 2.01 -2.34
C VAL A 47 -6.68 3.42 -2.56
N ARG A 48 -7.26 3.69 -3.73
CA ARG A 48 -7.91 4.97 -4.01
C ARG A 48 -9.05 5.23 -3.02
N ASP A 49 -9.90 4.25 -2.79
CA ASP A 49 -11.01 4.37 -1.86
C ASP A 49 -10.51 4.67 -0.43
N GLN A 50 -9.45 4.02 0.02
CA GLN A 50 -8.82 4.33 1.31
C GLN A 50 -8.32 5.77 1.40
N ILE A 51 -7.64 6.26 0.37
CA ILE A 51 -7.13 7.64 0.33
C ILE A 51 -8.28 8.66 0.35
N GLU A 52 -9.34 8.39 -0.39
CA GLU A 52 -10.51 9.29 -0.43
C GLU A 52 -11.27 9.30 0.90
N GLU A 53 -11.39 8.15 1.58
CA GLU A 53 -11.99 8.05 2.91
C GLU A 53 -11.20 8.82 3.98
N LEU A 54 -9.89 8.88 3.87
CA LEU A 54 -9.04 9.69 4.75
C LEU A 54 -9.35 11.20 4.66
N GLY A 55 -10.06 11.64 3.65
CA GLY A 55 -10.35 13.05 3.40
C GLY A 55 -11.07 13.77 4.55
N VAL A 56 -11.76 13.03 5.43
CA VAL A 56 -12.51 13.56 6.59
C VAL A 56 -11.62 13.61 7.85
N ASP A 57 -10.75 12.61 8.04
CA ASP A 57 -9.93 12.41 9.26
C ASP A 57 -8.43 12.62 9.02
N ARG A 58 -8.06 13.37 7.97
CA ARG A 58 -6.66 13.60 7.63
C ARG A 58 -5.89 14.26 8.76
N VAL A 59 -4.73 13.68 9.07
CA VAL A 59 -3.66 14.41 9.73
C VAL A 59 -3.24 15.55 8.79
N ARG A 60 -3.30 16.78 9.26
CA ARG A 60 -3.12 17.98 8.40
C ARG A 60 -1.67 18.25 7.98
N SER A 61 -0.82 17.24 7.98
CA SER A 61 0.59 17.40 7.62
C SER A 61 0.84 17.44 6.11
N GLY A 62 -0.11 16.97 5.28
CA GLY A 62 0.10 16.81 3.84
C GLY A 62 1.11 15.72 3.48
N LYS A 63 1.45 14.85 4.41
CA LYS A 63 2.44 13.77 4.28
C LYS A 63 1.77 12.42 4.38
N LEU A 64 2.21 11.47 3.57
CA LEU A 64 1.72 10.10 3.56
C LEU A 64 2.80 9.13 4.02
N ALA A 65 2.41 8.17 4.85
CA ALA A 65 3.18 6.97 5.15
C ALA A 65 2.43 5.75 4.60
N VAL A 66 3.12 4.93 3.83
CA VAL A 66 2.59 3.70 3.23
C VAL A 66 3.27 2.50 3.87
N LEU A 67 2.53 1.72 4.65
CA LEU A 67 2.97 0.41 5.12
C LEU A 67 2.77 -0.58 3.98
N LEU A 68 3.84 -1.11 3.43
CA LEU A 68 3.80 -1.96 2.24
C LEU A 68 4.41 -3.33 2.51
N VAL A 69 3.59 -4.37 2.31
CA VAL A 69 4.02 -5.76 2.24
C VAL A 69 3.40 -6.38 0.99
N THR A 70 4.22 -6.75 0.02
CA THR A 70 3.72 -7.28 -1.24
C THR A 70 4.71 -8.20 -1.92
N GLU A 71 4.21 -9.25 -2.54
CA GLU A 71 4.97 -10.14 -3.42
C GLU A 71 5.22 -9.53 -4.81
N GLY A 72 4.58 -8.40 -5.11
CA GLY A 72 4.59 -7.80 -6.43
C GLY A 72 3.39 -8.19 -7.27
N GLY A 73 3.53 -8.11 -8.57
CA GLY A 73 2.47 -8.38 -9.54
C GLY A 73 2.54 -7.44 -10.72
N SER A 74 1.43 -6.81 -11.08
CA SER A 74 1.34 -5.90 -12.21
C SER A 74 2.09 -4.58 -11.96
N ILE A 75 2.99 -4.25 -12.87
CA ILE A 75 3.70 -2.96 -12.84
C ILE A 75 2.74 -1.80 -13.10
N GLU A 76 1.73 -2.00 -13.93
CA GLU A 76 0.73 -0.98 -14.24
C GLU A 76 -0.11 -0.63 -13.00
N VAL A 77 -0.44 -1.61 -12.18
CA VAL A 77 -1.13 -1.38 -10.89
C VAL A 77 -0.24 -0.58 -9.94
N ALA A 78 1.02 -0.94 -9.80
CA ALA A 78 1.99 -0.22 -8.99
C ALA A 78 2.16 1.24 -9.45
N GLU A 79 2.26 1.46 -10.76
CA GLU A 79 2.35 2.80 -11.36
C GLU A 79 1.11 3.66 -11.05
N ARG A 80 -0.08 3.12 -11.21
CA ARG A 80 -1.33 3.82 -10.90
C ARG A 80 -1.44 4.19 -9.41
N ILE A 81 -0.98 3.31 -8.53
CA ILE A 81 -0.93 3.60 -7.08
C ILE A 81 0.09 4.72 -6.80
N ALA A 82 1.26 4.67 -7.43
CA ALA A 82 2.27 5.71 -7.28
C ALA A 82 1.74 7.09 -7.73
N GLU A 83 1.08 7.15 -8.87
CA GLU A 83 0.45 8.37 -9.39
C GLU A 83 -0.65 8.89 -8.46
N LEU A 84 -1.49 8.00 -7.92
CA LEU A 84 -2.51 8.34 -6.94
C LEU A 84 -1.91 9.00 -5.70
N PHE A 85 -0.84 8.44 -5.16
CA PHE A 85 -0.17 9.00 -3.99
C PHE A 85 0.43 10.37 -4.31
N ARG A 86 1.07 10.55 -5.46
CA ARG A 86 1.62 11.84 -5.89
C ARG A 86 0.56 12.91 -6.13
N HIS A 87 -0.61 12.49 -6.60
CA HIS A 87 -1.72 13.42 -6.80
C HIS A 87 -2.22 14.00 -5.47
N HIS A 88 -2.38 13.17 -4.45
CA HIS A 88 -2.90 13.57 -3.15
C HIS A 88 -1.83 14.12 -2.19
N TYR A 89 -0.58 13.66 -2.33
CA TYR A 89 0.55 14.00 -1.47
C TYR A 89 1.78 14.36 -2.32
N PRO A 90 1.76 15.52 -2.99
CA PRO A 90 2.81 15.84 -3.96
C PRO A 90 4.19 16.03 -3.32
N ASP A 91 4.26 16.37 -2.04
CA ASP A 91 5.51 16.79 -1.38
C ASP A 91 6.22 15.67 -0.64
N ASP A 92 5.48 14.77 0.02
CA ASP A 92 6.11 13.78 0.88
C ASP A 92 5.31 12.47 0.98
N VAL A 93 5.84 11.42 0.38
CA VAL A 93 5.35 10.04 0.48
C VAL A 93 6.50 9.17 1.00
N ALA A 94 6.34 8.58 2.18
CA ALA A 94 7.30 7.68 2.79
C ALA A 94 6.77 6.25 2.77
N PHE A 95 7.60 5.31 2.33
CA PHE A 95 7.29 3.87 2.37
C PHE A 95 7.96 3.22 3.57
N TYR A 96 7.19 2.43 4.30
CA TYR A 96 7.64 1.61 5.41
C TYR A 96 7.48 0.14 5.04
N ILE A 97 8.58 -0.59 4.98
CA ILE A 97 8.63 -2.00 4.57
C ILE A 97 8.93 -2.86 5.80
N PRO A 98 7.92 -3.31 6.55
CA PRO A 98 8.16 -4.07 7.77
C PRO A 98 8.71 -5.48 7.53
N SER A 99 8.49 -6.06 6.35
CA SER A 99 9.03 -7.37 6.00
C SER A 99 9.60 -7.44 4.59
N TYR A 100 8.77 -7.34 3.56
CA TYR A 100 9.25 -7.41 2.17
C TYR A 100 8.38 -6.63 1.19
N ALA A 101 9.02 -6.16 0.13
CA ALA A 101 8.35 -5.72 -1.10
C ALA A 101 9.15 -6.24 -2.30
N MET A 102 8.50 -7.00 -3.17
CA MET A 102 9.12 -7.70 -4.27
C MET A 102 8.64 -7.18 -5.62
N SER A 103 9.52 -7.24 -6.63
CA SER A 103 9.17 -6.95 -8.02
C SER A 103 8.48 -5.58 -8.18
N ALA A 104 7.24 -5.53 -8.69
CA ALA A 104 6.46 -4.29 -8.82
C ALA A 104 6.30 -3.53 -7.51
N GLY A 105 6.30 -4.22 -6.37
CA GLY A 105 6.29 -3.61 -5.04
C GLY A 105 7.57 -2.82 -4.74
N THR A 106 8.71 -3.29 -5.20
CA THR A 106 9.98 -2.54 -5.11
C THR A 106 9.90 -1.26 -5.93
N VAL A 107 9.37 -1.33 -7.15
CA VAL A 107 9.16 -0.14 -8.01
C VAL A 107 8.25 0.86 -7.33
N LEU A 108 7.16 0.40 -6.74
CA LEU A 108 6.24 1.26 -5.99
C LEU A 108 6.96 1.96 -4.81
N ALA A 109 7.73 1.21 -4.01
CA ALA A 109 8.49 1.78 -2.90
C ALA A 109 9.50 2.84 -3.36
N MET A 110 10.17 2.61 -4.49
CA MET A 110 11.12 3.56 -5.08
C MET A 110 10.48 4.83 -5.61
N SER A 111 9.17 4.87 -5.81
CA SER A 111 8.44 6.07 -6.21
C SER A 111 8.27 7.09 -5.09
N GLY A 112 8.52 6.71 -3.84
CA GLY A 112 8.42 7.58 -2.68
C GLY A 112 9.61 8.53 -2.49
N ASN A 113 9.47 9.43 -1.53
CA ASN A 113 10.55 10.34 -1.12
C ASN A 113 11.54 9.64 -0.19
N SER A 114 11.09 8.65 0.57
CA SER A 114 11.91 7.86 1.47
C SER A 114 11.39 6.43 1.61
N ILE A 115 12.32 5.52 1.92
CA ILE A 115 12.02 4.12 2.23
C ILE A 115 12.61 3.82 3.60
N HIS A 116 11.77 3.34 4.50
CA HIS A 116 12.14 2.95 5.86
C HIS A 116 12.05 1.43 5.99
N MET A 117 13.13 0.82 6.38
CA MET A 117 13.29 -0.62 6.49
C MET A 117 13.89 -0.98 7.84
N ASP A 118 13.49 -2.11 8.37
CA ASP A 118 14.20 -2.76 9.48
C ASP A 118 15.40 -3.55 8.91
N TYR A 119 16.33 -3.96 9.79
CA TYR A 119 17.49 -4.77 9.39
C TYR A 119 17.10 -6.10 8.71
N PHE A 120 15.89 -6.57 8.96
CA PHE A 120 15.35 -7.83 8.44
C PHE A 120 14.46 -7.64 7.20
N SER A 121 14.16 -6.41 6.84
CA SER A 121 13.32 -6.10 5.68
C SER A 121 14.05 -6.35 4.37
N VAL A 122 13.31 -6.77 3.35
CA VAL A 122 13.86 -7.11 2.03
C VAL A 122 13.12 -6.35 0.94
N LEU A 123 13.88 -5.75 0.03
CA LEU A 123 13.41 -5.36 -1.29
C LEU A 123 13.88 -6.40 -2.30
N GLY A 124 12.95 -6.95 -3.06
CA GLY A 124 13.27 -7.94 -4.09
C GLY A 124 13.81 -7.34 -5.38
N PRO A 125 14.41 -8.18 -6.24
CA PRO A 125 14.88 -7.74 -7.54
C PRO A 125 13.72 -7.32 -8.44
N ILE A 126 13.99 -6.37 -9.33
CA ILE A 126 13.08 -5.93 -10.37
C ILE A 126 13.43 -6.71 -11.63
N ASP A 127 12.73 -7.81 -11.88
CA ASP A 127 12.90 -8.59 -13.09
C ASP A 127 11.78 -8.26 -14.07
N PRO A 128 12.06 -7.66 -15.23
CA PRO A 128 11.05 -7.44 -16.27
C PRO A 128 10.59 -8.80 -16.82
N GLN A 129 9.35 -9.18 -16.48
CA GLN A 129 8.72 -10.37 -17.05
C GLN A 129 8.14 -10.03 -18.42
N VAL A 130 8.90 -10.30 -19.47
CA VAL A 130 8.41 -10.18 -20.84
C VAL A 130 7.60 -11.42 -21.18
N ARG A 131 6.28 -11.30 -21.31
CA ARG A 131 5.48 -12.33 -21.96
C ARG A 131 5.90 -12.40 -23.43
N ARG A 132 6.60 -13.47 -23.81
CA ARG A 132 6.68 -13.83 -25.20
C ARG A 132 5.27 -14.18 -25.67
N LEU A 133 4.72 -13.36 -26.54
CA LEU A 133 3.60 -13.80 -27.36
C LEU A 133 4.17 -14.93 -28.22
N GLN A 134 3.80 -16.17 -27.91
CA GLN A 134 4.02 -17.27 -28.82
C GLN A 134 3.13 -17.01 -30.01
N GLY A 135 3.70 -16.41 -31.04
CA GLY A 135 3.07 -16.39 -32.35
C GLY A 135 3.03 -17.82 -32.86
N ASN A 136 1.85 -18.38 -33.00
CA ASN A 136 1.64 -19.54 -33.82
C ASN A 136 1.90 -19.09 -35.26
N PHE A 137 3.01 -19.53 -35.79
CA PHE A 137 3.26 -19.51 -37.21
C PHE A 137 2.69 -20.77 -37.85
#